data_a2e4f71bcec44b72216c2c9402541e97
#
_entry.id   a2e4f71bcec44b72216c2c9402541e97
#
_cell.length_a   1.000
_cell.length_b   1.000
_cell.length_c   1.000
_cell.angle_alpha   90.00
_cell.angle_beta   90.00
_cell.angle_gamma   90.00
#
_symmetry.space_group_name_H-M   'P 1'
#
loop_
_entity.id
_entity.type
_entity.pdbx_description
1 polymer ?
#
loop_
_entity_poly.entity_id
_entity_poly.type
_entity_poly.pdbx_seq_one_letter_code
_entity_poly.pdbx_strand_id
1 'polypeptide(L)'
;MRLFPLLLLAMTSTAISAADKFPDGSIVPSWFANNEVPSLKSLGPEYVVTDFGVVNDSSLVQTQALQAVIDKCAHDGGGVIVIPQGTFMTGALFFRPHTHLHIKEGGKLKGSDDISDFPVIETRIEGQTRKYFPAVVNADRVNGFTLTGKGVLDGNGLRYWKHFWLRRSFNPQCTNVDEMRPRLVYISNSDSVVIADVSIQHSPFWSTHYYRCNFVKLLNISVRSPKEPVKAPSTDAVDIDVCSNFHIKGCYFAVNDDGVVLKGGKGPYADQDPNNGENTNIIVEDCTYGFCHSAITFGSESIHDRNVIFRNNRVNGTERLLWLKMRPDTPQNYEYITVENVTGHANYLLYVMPWTQFFDLQGRPDVPMSYSSHVTLRNIDFDCATFFQVQKAPDQYSLKDFTFENLKVRATKNADYDAGLIANSVWKKVNVEKVEK
;
A
#
# COMPACT_ATOMS: atom_id res chain seq x y z
N MET A 1 20.61 72.34 10.10
CA MET A 1 19.40 71.50 9.92
C MET A 1 19.87 70.07 9.65
N ARG A 2 19.90 69.21 10.68
CA ARG A 2 20.34 67.80 10.53
C ARG A 2 19.10 66.92 10.45
N LEU A 3 18.95 66.23 9.31
CA LEU A 3 17.92 65.22 9.11
C LEU A 3 18.36 63.91 9.78
N PHE A 4 17.56 63.40 10.71
CA PHE A 4 17.65 62.02 11.23
C PHE A 4 16.86 61.09 10.31
N PRO A 5 17.41 59.91 9.92
CA PRO A 5 16.61 58.92 9.24
C PRO A 5 15.82 58.09 10.25
N LEU A 6 14.51 58.01 10.03
CA LEU A 6 13.60 57.12 10.76
C LEU A 6 13.85 55.69 10.30
N LEU A 7 14.36 54.83 11.19
CA LEU A 7 14.51 53.41 10.95
C LEU A 7 13.15 52.72 11.18
N LEU A 8 12.48 52.29 10.10
CA LEU A 8 11.25 51.52 10.18
C LEU A 8 11.62 50.05 10.48
N LEU A 9 11.40 49.64 11.71
CA LEU A 9 11.55 48.23 12.12
C LEU A 9 10.34 47.45 11.57
N ALA A 10 10.55 46.69 10.49
CA ALA A 10 9.56 45.72 10.00
C ALA A 10 9.51 44.53 10.96
N MET A 11 8.49 44.45 11.81
CA MET A 11 8.18 43.22 12.56
C MET A 11 7.63 42.20 11.60
N THR A 12 8.46 41.25 11.18
CA THR A 12 7.99 40.05 10.51
C THR A 12 7.34 39.16 11.57
N SER A 13 6.00 39.16 11.62
CA SER A 13 5.25 38.13 12.38
C SER A 13 5.48 36.80 11.72
N THR A 14 6.34 35.97 12.29
CA THR A 14 6.38 34.54 11.98
C THR A 14 5.06 33.94 12.47
N ALA A 15 4.13 33.72 11.56
CA ALA A 15 2.96 32.91 11.84
C ALA A 15 3.48 31.52 12.22
N ILE A 16 3.33 31.14 13.48
CA ILE A 16 3.55 29.76 13.94
C ILE A 16 2.49 28.93 13.23
N SER A 17 2.90 28.16 12.22
CA SER A 17 2.02 27.18 11.60
C SER A 17 1.54 26.20 12.70
N ALA A 18 0.23 26.06 12.84
CA ALA A 18 -0.31 25.06 13.75
C ALA A 18 0.27 23.68 13.36
N ALA A 19 0.74 22.93 14.34
CA ALA A 19 1.28 21.60 14.11
C ALA A 19 0.20 20.73 13.41
N ASP A 20 0.61 19.99 12.37
CA ASP A 20 -0.25 19.03 11.68
C ASP A 20 -0.71 17.95 12.67
N LYS A 21 -1.96 17.49 12.54
CA LYS A 21 -2.58 16.55 13.49
C LYS A 21 -3.18 15.36 12.77
N PHE A 22 -3.04 14.20 13.37
CA PHE A 22 -3.83 13.03 13.00
C PHE A 22 -5.31 13.24 13.32
N PRO A 23 -6.21 12.44 12.72
CA PRO A 23 -7.65 12.60 12.92
C PRO A 23 -8.12 12.43 14.37
N ASP A 24 -7.38 11.73 15.24
CA ASP A 24 -7.66 11.62 16.68
C ASP A 24 -7.21 12.85 17.50
N GLY A 25 -6.59 13.83 16.84
CA GLY A 25 -6.08 15.06 17.45
C GLY A 25 -4.63 14.99 17.93
N SER A 26 -3.97 13.85 17.87
CA SER A 26 -2.56 13.73 18.19
C SER A 26 -1.68 14.46 17.16
N ILE A 27 -0.52 14.94 17.60
CA ILE A 27 0.40 15.68 16.73
C ILE A 27 1.09 14.72 15.76
N VAL A 28 1.13 15.08 14.47
CA VAL A 28 1.93 14.35 13.48
C VAL A 28 3.41 14.54 13.80
N PRO A 29 4.16 13.45 14.07
CA PRO A 29 5.59 13.54 14.36
C PRO A 29 6.38 14.20 13.22
N SER A 30 7.42 14.96 13.55
CA SER A 30 8.30 15.61 12.57
C SER A 30 8.98 14.65 11.60
N TRP A 31 9.06 13.38 11.95
CA TRP A 31 9.55 12.31 11.08
C TRP A 31 8.80 12.26 9.73
N PHE A 32 7.50 12.53 9.69
CA PHE A 32 6.73 12.57 8.44
C PHE A 32 7.14 13.73 7.51
N ALA A 33 7.65 14.82 8.06
CA ALA A 33 8.11 15.95 7.27
C ALA A 33 9.49 15.73 6.62
N ASN A 34 10.33 14.86 7.19
CA ASN A 34 11.63 14.51 6.63
C ASN A 34 11.46 13.47 5.51
N ASN A 35 11.77 13.83 4.26
CA ASN A 35 11.68 12.95 3.09
C ASN A 35 13.06 12.69 2.45
N GLU A 36 14.11 12.77 3.23
CA GLU A 36 15.47 12.46 2.77
C GLU A 36 15.62 10.96 2.48
N VAL A 37 16.15 10.65 1.31
CA VAL A 37 16.56 9.30 0.93
C VAL A 37 18.03 9.12 1.31
N PRO A 38 18.40 8.08 2.06
CA PRO A 38 19.79 7.84 2.41
C PRO A 38 20.68 7.74 1.16
N SER A 39 21.80 8.43 1.16
CA SER A 39 22.77 8.34 0.05
C SER A 39 23.47 6.98 0.06
N LEU A 40 23.89 6.46 -1.10
CA LEU A 40 24.63 5.19 -1.16
C LEU A 40 25.86 5.22 -0.27
N LYS A 41 26.57 6.34 -0.24
CA LYS A 41 27.75 6.54 0.60
C LYS A 41 27.44 6.39 2.09
N SER A 42 26.27 6.82 2.55
CA SER A 42 25.87 6.68 3.97
C SER A 42 25.43 5.27 4.35
N LEU A 43 25.10 4.44 3.34
CA LEU A 43 24.69 3.05 3.53
C LEU A 43 25.84 2.06 3.55
N GLY A 44 27.05 2.47 3.17
CA GLY A 44 28.25 1.65 3.20
C GLY A 44 28.86 1.39 1.81
N PRO A 45 29.76 0.40 1.69
CA PRO A 45 30.40 0.04 0.43
C PRO A 45 29.40 -0.53 -0.59
N GLU A 46 29.66 -0.28 -1.87
CA GLU A 46 28.87 -0.82 -2.98
C GLU A 46 29.39 -2.21 -3.38
N TYR A 47 28.49 -3.18 -3.48
CA TYR A 47 28.71 -4.51 -4.03
C TYR A 47 28.01 -4.61 -5.38
N VAL A 48 28.71 -4.21 -6.45
CA VAL A 48 28.19 -4.31 -7.81
C VAL A 48 28.17 -5.78 -8.22
N VAL A 49 27.00 -6.35 -8.48
CA VAL A 49 26.82 -7.80 -8.61
C VAL A 49 27.70 -8.42 -9.71
N THR A 50 28.01 -7.68 -10.77
CA THR A 50 28.89 -8.13 -11.87
C THR A 50 30.35 -8.33 -11.43
N ASP A 51 30.82 -7.63 -10.41
CA ASP A 51 32.16 -7.76 -9.87
C ASP A 51 32.34 -9.07 -9.07
N PHE A 52 31.23 -9.74 -8.78
CA PHE A 52 31.14 -11.01 -8.05
C PHE A 52 30.67 -12.18 -8.92
N GLY A 53 30.75 -12.04 -10.27
CA GLY A 53 30.48 -13.11 -11.21
C GLY A 53 29.02 -13.28 -11.61
N VAL A 54 28.11 -12.38 -11.17
CA VAL A 54 26.75 -12.35 -11.71
C VAL A 54 26.78 -11.74 -13.10
N VAL A 55 26.19 -12.42 -14.08
CA VAL A 55 26.27 -12.00 -15.48
C VAL A 55 24.99 -11.32 -15.95
N ASN A 56 25.13 -10.35 -16.86
CA ASN A 56 24.01 -9.69 -17.50
C ASN A 56 23.39 -10.61 -18.56
N ASP A 57 22.56 -11.56 -18.09
CA ASP A 57 21.83 -12.51 -18.93
C ASP A 57 20.38 -12.63 -18.42
N SER A 58 19.45 -12.19 -19.24
CA SER A 58 18.01 -12.18 -18.91
C SER A 58 17.34 -13.56 -19.00
N SER A 59 18.05 -14.59 -19.47
CA SER A 59 17.57 -15.97 -19.58
C SER A 59 18.08 -16.88 -18.46
N LEU A 60 19.12 -16.44 -17.73
CA LEU A 60 19.76 -17.23 -16.67
C LEU A 60 19.24 -16.84 -15.29
N VAL A 61 18.64 -17.78 -14.56
CA VAL A 61 18.26 -17.61 -13.17
C VAL A 61 19.51 -17.73 -12.28
N GLN A 62 19.90 -16.65 -11.61
CA GLN A 62 21.16 -16.53 -10.87
C GLN A 62 20.95 -16.32 -9.36
N THR A 63 19.91 -16.93 -8.80
CA THR A 63 19.51 -16.73 -7.41
C THR A 63 20.64 -17.00 -6.42
N GLN A 64 21.38 -18.11 -6.61
CA GLN A 64 22.48 -18.48 -5.69
C GLN A 64 23.66 -17.48 -5.78
N ALA A 65 24.01 -17.04 -6.97
CA ALA A 65 25.08 -16.05 -7.16
C ALA A 65 24.72 -14.70 -6.55
N LEU A 66 23.50 -14.21 -6.79
CA LEU A 66 22.99 -12.97 -6.21
C LEU A 66 22.88 -13.07 -4.67
N GLN A 67 22.39 -14.19 -4.15
CA GLN A 67 22.33 -14.40 -2.70
C GLN A 67 23.74 -14.45 -2.07
N ALA A 68 24.71 -15.03 -2.76
CA ALA A 68 26.12 -15.06 -2.27
C ALA A 68 26.70 -13.64 -2.17
N VAL A 69 26.33 -12.71 -3.06
CA VAL A 69 26.75 -11.30 -2.95
C VAL A 69 26.12 -10.64 -1.72
N ILE A 70 24.83 -10.90 -1.48
CA ILE A 70 24.14 -10.38 -0.29
C ILE A 70 24.80 -10.93 1.01
N ASP A 71 25.03 -12.23 1.05
CA ASP A 71 25.61 -12.89 2.22
C ASP A 71 27.06 -12.43 2.46
N LYS A 72 27.84 -12.23 1.40
CA LYS A 72 29.18 -11.63 1.50
C LYS A 72 29.14 -10.20 2.03
N CYS A 73 28.26 -9.37 1.47
CA CYS A 73 28.07 -8.00 1.94
C CYS A 73 27.76 -7.96 3.45
N ALA A 74 26.85 -8.81 3.90
CA ALA A 74 26.52 -8.92 5.32
C ALA A 74 27.71 -9.39 6.19
N HIS A 75 28.47 -10.38 5.69
CA HIS A 75 29.65 -10.89 6.37
C HIS A 75 30.74 -9.82 6.54
N ASP A 76 30.90 -8.96 5.54
CA ASP A 76 31.89 -7.88 5.54
C ASP A 76 31.45 -6.64 6.37
N GLY A 77 30.27 -6.70 7.02
CA GLY A 77 29.77 -5.64 7.89
C GLY A 77 28.64 -4.79 7.32
N GLY A 78 28.15 -5.13 6.13
CA GLY A 78 27.02 -4.45 5.48
C GLY A 78 27.44 -3.56 4.30
N GLY A 79 26.45 -3.04 3.59
CA GLY A 79 26.63 -2.21 2.39
C GLY A 79 25.46 -2.30 1.43
N VAL A 80 25.69 -1.92 0.19
CA VAL A 80 24.67 -1.79 -0.84
C VAL A 80 24.90 -2.78 -1.97
N ILE A 81 23.96 -3.68 -2.20
CA ILE A 81 23.92 -4.55 -3.35
C ILE A 81 23.47 -3.72 -4.55
N VAL A 82 24.30 -3.60 -5.55
CA VAL A 82 24.06 -2.74 -6.71
C VAL A 82 23.78 -3.59 -7.94
N ILE A 83 22.59 -3.43 -8.50
CA ILE A 83 22.20 -3.96 -9.80
C ILE A 83 22.58 -2.92 -10.87
N PRO A 84 23.62 -3.13 -11.67
CA PRO A 84 24.02 -2.18 -12.70
C PRO A 84 23.10 -2.23 -13.92
N GLN A 85 23.42 -1.46 -14.97
CA GLN A 85 22.70 -1.52 -16.24
C GLN A 85 22.70 -2.97 -16.78
N GLY A 86 21.52 -3.43 -17.22
CA GLY A 86 21.30 -4.80 -17.70
C GLY A 86 20.10 -5.47 -17.04
N THR A 87 19.89 -6.75 -17.33
CA THR A 87 18.80 -7.55 -16.75
C THR A 87 19.37 -8.78 -16.04
N PHE A 88 19.03 -8.92 -14.77
CA PHE A 88 19.52 -9.99 -13.90
C PHE A 88 18.31 -10.74 -13.35
N MET A 89 18.20 -12.04 -13.68
CA MET A 89 17.03 -12.85 -13.29
C MET A 89 17.34 -13.67 -12.03
N THR A 90 16.34 -13.74 -11.13
CA THR A 90 16.47 -14.40 -9.84
C THR A 90 15.14 -15.02 -9.39
N GLY A 91 15.21 -16.03 -8.53
CA GLY A 91 14.12 -16.45 -7.65
C GLY A 91 14.05 -15.55 -6.40
N ALA A 92 13.85 -16.16 -5.23
CA ALA A 92 13.76 -15.44 -3.97
C ALA A 92 15.13 -15.02 -3.42
N LEU A 93 15.30 -13.72 -3.11
CA LEU A 93 16.47 -13.17 -2.42
C LEU A 93 16.10 -12.77 -0.99
N PHE A 94 17.00 -13.06 -0.05
CA PHE A 94 16.82 -12.76 1.38
C PHE A 94 17.93 -11.82 1.85
N PHE A 95 17.54 -10.57 2.10
CA PHE A 95 18.43 -9.54 2.62
C PHE A 95 18.76 -9.79 4.10
N ARG A 96 19.93 -9.33 4.52
CA ARG A 96 20.49 -9.52 5.85
C ARG A 96 20.56 -8.17 6.60
N PRO A 97 20.73 -8.15 7.92
CA PRO A 97 21.00 -6.91 8.63
C PRO A 97 22.13 -6.10 7.98
N HIS A 98 21.93 -4.79 7.86
CA HIS A 98 22.85 -3.82 7.25
C HIS A 98 23.09 -4.00 5.75
N THR A 99 22.28 -4.80 5.03
CA THR A 99 22.35 -4.88 3.57
C THR A 99 21.20 -4.14 2.91
N HIS A 100 21.49 -3.46 1.82
CA HIS A 100 20.56 -2.61 1.07
C HIS A 100 20.54 -2.99 -0.40
N LEU A 101 19.51 -2.60 -1.14
CA LEU A 101 19.40 -2.84 -2.58
C LEU A 101 19.32 -1.52 -3.34
N HIS A 102 20.18 -1.37 -4.36
CA HIS A 102 20.12 -0.24 -5.28
C HIS A 102 20.09 -0.72 -6.73
N ILE A 103 19.06 -0.34 -7.47
CA ILE A 103 18.91 -0.69 -8.88
C ILE A 103 19.22 0.56 -9.71
N LYS A 104 20.37 0.59 -10.37
CA LYS A 104 20.81 1.75 -11.20
C LYS A 104 19.84 1.96 -12.37
N GLU A 105 19.81 3.17 -12.89
CA GLU A 105 19.11 3.49 -14.13
C GLU A 105 19.57 2.57 -15.26
N GLY A 106 18.61 2.01 -16.02
CA GLY A 106 18.88 0.97 -17.01
C GLY A 106 19.13 -0.43 -16.43
N GLY A 107 19.21 -0.57 -15.10
CA GLY A 107 19.26 -1.86 -14.40
C GLY A 107 17.89 -2.45 -14.16
N LYS A 108 17.78 -3.77 -14.23
CA LYS A 108 16.56 -4.53 -13.97
C LYS A 108 16.87 -5.78 -13.16
N LEU A 109 16.29 -5.88 -11.98
CA LEU A 109 16.19 -7.14 -11.25
C LEU A 109 14.86 -7.80 -11.63
N LYS A 110 14.92 -8.97 -12.25
CA LYS A 110 13.76 -9.66 -12.81
C LYS A 110 13.51 -10.97 -12.08
N GLY A 111 12.27 -11.17 -11.62
CA GLY A 111 11.83 -12.43 -11.02
C GLY A 111 11.80 -13.58 -12.04
N SER A 112 12.08 -14.80 -11.58
CA SER A 112 11.82 -16.01 -12.36
C SER A 112 10.32 -16.20 -12.56
N ASP A 113 9.92 -16.68 -13.72
CA ASP A 113 8.55 -17.11 -13.99
C ASP A 113 8.34 -18.62 -13.76
N ASP A 114 9.35 -19.30 -13.23
CA ASP A 114 9.24 -20.70 -12.79
C ASP A 114 9.10 -20.77 -11.26
N ILE A 115 8.00 -21.36 -10.80
CA ILE A 115 7.70 -21.43 -9.37
C ILE A 115 8.70 -22.35 -8.61
N SER A 116 9.39 -23.25 -9.29
CA SER A 116 10.41 -24.10 -8.68
C SER A 116 11.65 -23.35 -8.20
N ASP A 117 11.83 -22.10 -8.63
CA ASP A 117 12.90 -21.21 -8.17
C ASP A 117 12.55 -20.52 -6.83
N PHE A 118 11.37 -20.82 -6.26
CA PHE A 118 10.90 -20.26 -5.00
C PHE A 118 10.65 -21.39 -3.98
N PRO A 119 11.31 -21.38 -2.81
CA PRO A 119 11.03 -22.36 -1.77
C PRO A 119 9.65 -22.06 -1.12
N VAL A 120 9.00 -23.07 -0.57
CA VAL A 120 7.84 -22.87 0.29
C VAL A 120 8.32 -22.62 1.71
N ILE A 121 7.96 -21.48 2.28
CA ILE A 121 8.33 -21.07 3.64
C ILE A 121 7.10 -20.71 4.46
N GLU A 122 7.25 -20.60 5.75
CA GLU A 122 6.25 -19.96 6.60
C GLU A 122 6.32 -18.45 6.41
N THR A 123 5.19 -17.81 6.04
CA THR A 123 5.14 -16.37 5.77
C THR A 123 3.74 -15.83 6.01
N ARG A 124 3.62 -14.52 6.12
CA ARG A 124 2.35 -13.81 6.25
C ARG A 124 1.68 -13.67 4.88
N ILE A 125 0.41 -14.06 4.77
CA ILE A 125 -0.42 -13.88 3.58
C ILE A 125 -1.91 -13.79 3.94
N GLU A 126 -2.64 -12.86 3.34
CA GLU A 126 -4.09 -12.67 3.55
C GLU A 126 -4.50 -12.65 5.04
N GLY A 127 -3.76 -11.91 5.88
CA GLY A 127 -4.05 -11.76 7.30
C GLY A 127 -3.77 -13.01 8.16
N GLN A 128 -3.03 -14.00 7.64
CA GLN A 128 -2.69 -15.23 8.34
C GLN A 128 -1.24 -15.66 8.09
N THR A 129 -0.62 -16.32 9.06
CA THR A 129 0.68 -16.98 8.89
C THR A 129 0.44 -18.39 8.35
N ARG A 130 1.08 -18.71 7.22
CA ARG A 130 0.92 -20.02 6.55
C ARG A 130 2.11 -20.35 5.66
N LYS A 131 2.19 -21.58 5.21
CA LYS A 131 3.14 -22.00 4.17
C LYS A 131 2.75 -21.37 2.83
N TYR A 132 3.66 -20.61 2.25
CA TYR A 132 3.48 -19.93 0.97
C TYR A 132 4.84 -19.63 0.32
N PHE A 133 4.85 -19.09 -0.90
CA PHE A 133 6.10 -18.66 -1.54
C PHE A 133 6.57 -17.30 -0.97
N PRO A 134 7.89 -17.12 -0.77
CA PRO A 134 8.46 -15.81 -0.47
C PRO A 134 8.29 -14.85 -1.64
N ALA A 135 8.63 -13.60 -1.42
CA ALA A 135 8.75 -12.60 -2.48
C ALA A 135 10.06 -12.77 -3.26
N VAL A 136 10.20 -12.03 -4.37
CA VAL A 136 11.49 -11.90 -5.06
C VAL A 136 12.51 -11.20 -4.17
N VAL A 137 12.10 -10.13 -3.48
CA VAL A 137 12.91 -9.40 -2.49
C VAL A 137 12.28 -9.57 -1.11
N ASN A 138 13.03 -10.17 -0.19
CA ASN A 138 12.59 -10.39 1.20
C ASN A 138 13.58 -9.76 2.18
N ALA A 139 13.05 -9.01 3.18
CA ALA A 139 13.80 -8.46 4.29
C ALA A 139 13.03 -8.70 5.59
N ASP A 140 13.46 -9.67 6.39
CA ASP A 140 12.89 -9.96 7.71
C ASP A 140 13.88 -9.56 8.81
N ARG A 141 13.47 -8.71 9.75
CA ARG A 141 14.32 -8.15 10.82
C ARG A 141 15.54 -7.42 10.29
N VAL A 142 15.35 -6.65 9.21
CA VAL A 142 16.39 -5.83 8.59
C VAL A 142 16.06 -4.34 8.82
N ASN A 143 16.39 -3.86 10.03
CA ASN A 143 16.19 -2.46 10.38
C ASN A 143 17.06 -1.55 9.50
N GLY A 144 16.48 -0.44 9.03
CA GLY A 144 17.15 0.50 8.13
C GLY A 144 17.21 0.04 6.67
N PHE A 145 16.52 -1.06 6.29
CA PHE A 145 16.55 -1.56 4.91
C PHE A 145 16.16 -0.48 3.91
N THR A 146 16.93 -0.36 2.82
CA THR A 146 16.58 0.50 1.71
C THR A 146 16.53 -0.26 0.39
N LEU A 147 15.54 0.09 -0.45
CA LEU A 147 15.47 -0.28 -1.86
C LEU A 147 15.35 1.01 -2.67
N THR A 148 16.39 1.36 -3.40
CA THR A 148 16.50 2.67 -4.06
C THR A 148 16.96 2.56 -5.51
N GLY A 149 16.98 3.70 -6.20
CA GLY A 149 17.51 3.81 -7.56
C GLY A 149 16.44 4.00 -8.62
N LYS A 150 16.86 4.37 -9.81
CA LYS A 150 15.96 4.65 -10.96
C LYS A 150 15.77 3.46 -11.90
N GLY A 151 16.18 2.27 -11.45
CA GLY A 151 16.00 1.04 -12.21
C GLY A 151 14.64 0.38 -11.98
N VAL A 152 14.54 -0.88 -12.37
CA VAL A 152 13.29 -1.62 -12.42
C VAL A 152 13.38 -2.90 -11.59
N LEU A 153 12.43 -3.12 -10.70
CA LEU A 153 12.14 -4.40 -10.10
C LEU A 153 10.92 -5.00 -10.83
N ASP A 154 11.14 -6.09 -11.57
CA ASP A 154 10.15 -6.71 -12.46
C ASP A 154 9.81 -8.12 -11.99
N GLY A 155 8.56 -8.35 -11.66
CA GLY A 155 8.10 -9.65 -11.15
C GLY A 155 7.89 -10.72 -12.21
N ASN A 156 7.96 -10.37 -13.52
CA ASN A 156 7.80 -11.31 -14.62
C ASN A 156 6.52 -12.17 -14.56
N GLY A 157 5.41 -11.56 -14.12
CA GLY A 157 4.20 -12.26 -13.66
C GLY A 157 3.36 -12.96 -14.73
N LEU A 158 3.62 -12.77 -16.03
CA LEU A 158 2.72 -13.21 -17.11
C LEU A 158 2.37 -14.70 -17.07
N ARG A 159 3.35 -15.57 -16.82
CA ARG A 159 3.14 -17.03 -16.74
C ARG A 159 2.25 -17.37 -15.56
N TYR A 160 2.48 -16.75 -14.39
CA TYR A 160 1.66 -16.93 -13.19
C TYR A 160 0.21 -16.48 -13.40
N TRP A 161 -0.01 -15.33 -14.06
CA TRP A 161 -1.36 -14.83 -14.34
C TRP A 161 -2.13 -15.75 -15.28
N LYS A 162 -1.46 -16.29 -16.31
CA LYS A 162 -2.07 -17.27 -17.23
C LYS A 162 -2.50 -18.54 -16.46
N HIS A 163 -1.64 -19.06 -15.58
CA HIS A 163 -1.96 -20.24 -14.77
C HIS A 163 -3.13 -19.97 -13.82
N PHE A 164 -3.15 -18.84 -13.14
CA PHE A 164 -4.25 -18.45 -12.26
C PHE A 164 -5.60 -18.39 -12.98
N TRP A 165 -5.65 -17.73 -14.13
CA TRP A 165 -6.89 -17.63 -14.90
C TRP A 165 -7.30 -18.95 -15.52
N LEU A 166 -6.35 -19.74 -15.97
CA LEU A 166 -6.62 -21.10 -16.45
C LEU A 166 -7.24 -21.95 -15.34
N ARG A 167 -6.67 -21.92 -14.14
CA ARG A 167 -7.22 -22.67 -13.00
C ARG A 167 -8.61 -22.16 -12.62
N ARG A 168 -8.84 -20.87 -12.62
CA ARG A 168 -10.17 -20.29 -12.37
C ARG A 168 -11.21 -20.62 -13.44
N SER A 169 -10.82 -20.88 -14.65
CA SER A 169 -11.76 -21.33 -15.70
C SER A 169 -12.32 -22.72 -15.42
N PHE A 170 -11.57 -23.58 -14.72
CA PHE A 170 -12.01 -24.89 -14.28
C PHE A 170 -12.63 -24.88 -12.88
N ASN A 171 -12.14 -24.05 -12.00
CA ASN A 171 -12.64 -23.88 -10.64
C ASN A 171 -12.83 -22.39 -10.32
N PRO A 172 -14.03 -21.82 -10.52
CA PRO A 172 -14.30 -20.40 -10.23
C PRO A 172 -14.08 -20.00 -8.77
N GLN A 173 -14.06 -20.96 -7.85
CA GLN A 173 -13.78 -20.74 -6.42
C GLN A 173 -12.28 -20.82 -6.07
N CYS A 174 -11.41 -20.98 -7.07
CA CYS A 174 -9.97 -21.00 -6.86
C CYS A 174 -9.50 -19.72 -6.16
N THR A 175 -8.86 -19.88 -5.02
CA THR A 175 -8.30 -18.79 -4.20
C THR A 175 -6.83 -18.51 -4.57
N ASN A 176 -6.25 -17.48 -3.99
CA ASN A 176 -4.81 -17.21 -4.10
C ASN A 176 -3.97 -18.26 -3.34
N VAL A 177 -4.58 -19.02 -2.43
CA VAL A 177 -3.92 -20.12 -1.71
C VAL A 177 -3.91 -21.41 -2.54
N ASP A 178 -4.92 -21.60 -3.37
CA ASP A 178 -4.99 -22.76 -4.27
C ASP A 178 -4.03 -22.62 -5.46
N GLU A 179 -3.84 -21.40 -5.95
CA GLU A 179 -2.88 -21.06 -7.01
C GLU A 179 -1.90 -20.02 -6.48
N MET A 180 -0.94 -20.49 -5.68
CA MET A 180 0.06 -19.66 -5.03
C MET A 180 1.01 -19.02 -6.03
N ARG A 181 1.37 -17.76 -5.78
CA ARG A 181 2.27 -16.95 -6.61
C ARG A 181 3.17 -16.11 -5.72
N PRO A 182 4.45 -15.88 -6.06
CA PRO A 182 5.32 -15.04 -5.25
C PRO A 182 4.87 -13.57 -5.29
N ARG A 183 5.04 -12.87 -4.18
CA ARG A 183 4.99 -11.40 -4.12
C ARG A 183 6.27 -10.83 -4.73
N LEU A 184 6.30 -9.53 -4.99
CA LEU A 184 7.52 -8.93 -5.52
C LEU A 184 8.44 -8.40 -4.41
N VAL A 185 7.89 -7.66 -3.43
CA VAL A 185 8.62 -7.21 -2.24
C VAL A 185 7.87 -7.64 -0.98
N TYR A 186 8.58 -8.22 -0.03
CA TYR A 186 8.06 -8.51 1.30
C TYR A 186 9.06 -8.08 2.38
N ILE A 187 8.63 -7.16 3.23
CA ILE A 187 9.44 -6.68 4.35
C ILE A 187 8.67 -6.94 5.63
N SER A 188 9.31 -7.56 6.61
CA SER A 188 8.67 -7.92 7.86
C SER A 188 9.54 -7.63 9.07
N ASN A 189 8.89 -7.35 10.22
CA ASN A 189 9.52 -7.15 11.51
C ASN A 189 10.72 -6.16 11.46
N SER A 190 10.58 -5.09 10.67
CA SER A 190 11.68 -4.17 10.35
C SER A 190 11.29 -2.73 10.58
N ASP A 191 12.18 -1.96 11.17
CA ASP A 191 12.02 -0.53 11.43
C ASP A 191 12.86 0.32 10.49
N SER A 192 12.42 1.57 10.25
CA SER A 192 13.15 2.58 9.47
C SER A 192 13.43 2.17 8.02
N VAL A 193 12.42 1.61 7.36
CA VAL A 193 12.50 1.14 5.97
C VAL A 193 12.28 2.30 4.99
N VAL A 194 13.09 2.39 3.92
CA VAL A 194 12.93 3.38 2.85
C VAL A 194 12.94 2.69 1.49
N ILE A 195 11.86 2.88 0.72
CA ILE A 195 11.83 2.50 -0.69
C ILE A 195 11.63 3.77 -1.53
N ALA A 196 12.55 4.06 -2.45
CA ALA A 196 12.52 5.32 -3.16
C ALA A 196 12.97 5.23 -4.62
N ASP A 197 12.29 6.01 -5.47
CA ASP A 197 12.58 6.29 -6.89
C ASP A 197 12.52 5.08 -7.84
N VAL A 198 12.36 3.86 -7.33
CA VAL A 198 12.38 2.62 -8.11
C VAL A 198 11.03 2.38 -8.81
N SER A 199 11.09 1.78 -10.00
CA SER A 199 9.92 1.25 -10.71
C SER A 199 9.70 -0.21 -10.34
N ILE A 200 8.51 -0.53 -9.83
CA ILE A 200 8.07 -1.87 -9.43
C ILE A 200 6.96 -2.30 -10.39
N GLN A 201 7.13 -3.42 -11.08
CA GLN A 201 6.18 -3.80 -12.11
C GLN A 201 6.00 -5.31 -12.27
N HIS A 202 4.88 -5.70 -12.88
CA HIS A 202 4.56 -7.06 -13.29
C HIS A 202 4.64 -8.09 -12.17
N SER A 203 4.26 -7.70 -10.94
CA SER A 203 4.23 -8.65 -9.83
C SER A 203 3.32 -9.84 -10.14
N PRO A 204 3.73 -11.07 -9.83
CA PRO A 204 2.85 -12.24 -9.93
C PRO A 204 1.62 -12.19 -9.01
N PHE A 205 1.76 -11.52 -7.87
CA PHE A 205 0.76 -11.34 -6.82
C PHE A 205 0.87 -9.94 -6.23
N TRP A 206 0.67 -9.70 -4.93
CA TRP A 206 0.87 -8.40 -4.28
C TRP A 206 2.23 -7.80 -4.60
N SER A 207 2.25 -6.52 -4.97
CA SER A 207 3.49 -5.89 -5.43
C SER A 207 4.43 -5.58 -4.27
N THR A 208 3.95 -4.93 -3.21
CA THR A 208 4.76 -4.66 -2.02
C THR A 208 3.94 -4.92 -0.75
N HIS A 209 4.48 -5.70 0.16
CA HIS A 209 3.81 -6.09 1.40
C HIS A 209 4.74 -5.84 2.60
N TYR A 210 4.23 -5.07 3.57
CA TYR A 210 4.93 -4.71 4.79
C TYR A 210 4.18 -5.32 5.98
N TYR A 211 4.86 -6.14 6.77
CA TYR A 211 4.26 -6.80 7.91
C TYR A 211 5.02 -6.50 9.20
N ARG A 212 4.34 -5.94 10.20
CA ARG A 212 4.93 -5.55 11.48
C ARG A 212 6.15 -4.65 11.30
N CYS A 213 6.00 -3.63 10.45
CA CYS A 213 7.02 -2.62 10.22
C CYS A 213 6.63 -1.31 10.87
N ASN A 214 7.66 -0.56 11.27
CA ASN A 214 7.49 0.77 11.86
C ASN A 214 8.45 1.76 11.20
N PHE A 215 8.04 3.03 11.04
CA PHE A 215 8.81 4.07 10.33
C PHE A 215 9.14 3.69 8.89
N VAL A 216 8.13 3.40 8.09
CA VAL A 216 8.28 3.04 6.66
C VAL A 216 8.02 4.23 5.76
N LYS A 217 8.89 4.47 4.79
CA LYS A 217 8.72 5.50 3.74
C LYS A 217 8.74 4.91 2.36
N LEU A 218 7.72 5.22 1.58
CA LEU A 218 7.67 4.97 0.14
C LEU A 218 7.66 6.33 -0.57
N LEU A 219 8.74 6.65 -1.28
CA LEU A 219 8.96 7.97 -1.86
C LEU A 219 9.16 7.87 -3.37
N ASN A 220 8.32 8.55 -4.15
CA ASN A 220 8.43 8.66 -5.61
C ASN A 220 8.50 7.32 -6.36
N ILE A 221 7.97 6.24 -5.82
CA ILE A 221 7.95 4.94 -6.50
C ILE A 221 6.82 4.87 -7.53
N SER A 222 6.99 4.03 -8.55
CA SER A 222 5.93 3.71 -9.50
C SER A 222 5.62 2.22 -9.42
N VAL A 223 4.36 1.87 -9.13
CA VAL A 223 3.92 0.46 -9.09
C VAL A 223 2.88 0.21 -10.18
N ARG A 224 3.15 -0.79 -11.04
CA ARG A 224 2.33 -1.04 -12.23
C ARG A 224 2.08 -2.52 -12.48
N SER A 225 0.87 -2.84 -12.92
CA SER A 225 0.54 -4.14 -13.50
C SER A 225 -0.34 -3.97 -14.75
N PRO A 226 -0.21 -4.81 -15.79
CA PRO A 226 -0.91 -4.64 -17.05
C PRO A 226 -2.36 -5.17 -16.98
N LYS A 227 -3.24 -4.59 -17.80
CA LYS A 227 -4.55 -5.16 -18.14
C LYS A 227 -4.47 -6.12 -19.32
N GLU A 228 -3.57 -5.86 -20.24
CA GLU A 228 -3.37 -6.60 -21.49
C GLU A 228 -1.93 -7.10 -21.60
N PRO A 229 -1.64 -8.21 -22.30
CA PRO A 229 -2.61 -9.13 -22.93
C PRO A 229 -3.33 -10.06 -21.93
N VAL A 230 -2.91 -10.09 -20.68
CA VAL A 230 -3.53 -10.85 -19.58
C VAL A 230 -3.65 -9.94 -18.36
N LYS A 231 -4.86 -9.77 -17.85
CA LYS A 231 -5.09 -9.03 -16.61
C LYS A 231 -4.33 -9.69 -15.46
N ALA A 232 -3.43 -8.95 -14.82
CA ALA A 232 -2.69 -9.41 -13.66
C ALA A 232 -3.63 -9.50 -12.43
N PRO A 233 -3.87 -10.69 -11.84
CA PRO A 233 -4.79 -10.84 -10.73
C PRO A 233 -4.14 -10.51 -9.39
N SER A 234 -4.87 -9.86 -8.48
CA SER A 234 -4.46 -9.60 -7.09
C SER A 234 -3.09 -8.92 -6.99
N THR A 235 -2.90 -7.86 -7.77
CA THR A 235 -1.63 -7.12 -7.83
C THR A 235 -1.75 -5.79 -7.08
N ASP A 236 -2.17 -5.85 -5.82
CA ASP A 236 -2.22 -4.71 -4.91
C ASP A 236 -0.86 -3.98 -4.92
N ALA A 237 -0.88 -2.63 -4.95
CA ALA A 237 0.39 -1.90 -5.05
C ALA A 237 1.13 -1.88 -3.70
N VAL A 238 0.40 -1.56 -2.62
CA VAL A 238 0.97 -1.45 -1.26
C VAL A 238 0.02 -2.10 -0.25
N ASP A 239 0.46 -3.19 0.34
CA ASP A 239 -0.21 -3.86 1.46
C ASP A 239 0.47 -3.50 2.78
N ILE A 240 -0.25 -2.82 3.67
CA ILE A 240 0.19 -2.41 4.99
C ILE A 240 -0.46 -3.34 6.00
N ASP A 241 0.32 -4.19 6.67
CA ASP A 241 -0.17 -5.28 7.55
C ASP A 241 0.46 -5.16 8.94
N VAL A 242 -0.30 -4.71 9.93
CA VAL A 242 0.15 -4.49 11.32
C VAL A 242 1.33 -3.50 11.40
N CYS A 243 1.23 -2.36 10.71
CA CYS A 243 2.30 -1.38 10.65
C CYS A 243 1.95 -0.07 11.36
N SER A 244 2.98 0.67 11.77
CA SER A 244 2.82 1.99 12.34
C SER A 244 3.80 3.00 11.73
N ASN A 245 3.45 4.31 11.79
CA ASN A 245 4.25 5.38 11.24
C ASN A 245 4.66 5.10 9.78
N PHE A 246 3.67 5.04 8.90
CA PHE A 246 3.84 4.67 7.49
C PHE A 246 3.57 5.88 6.59
N HIS A 247 4.54 6.28 5.77
CA HIS A 247 4.45 7.44 4.90
C HIS A 247 4.62 7.06 3.43
N ILE A 248 3.62 7.37 2.60
CA ILE A 248 3.63 7.19 1.15
C ILE A 248 3.51 8.57 0.51
N LYS A 249 4.52 8.97 -0.27
CA LYS A 249 4.54 10.31 -0.87
C LYS A 249 5.06 10.32 -2.30
N GLY A 250 4.36 11.09 -3.16
CA GLY A 250 4.79 11.33 -4.54
C GLY A 250 4.76 10.09 -5.44
N CYS A 251 4.02 9.05 -5.07
CA CYS A 251 4.02 7.76 -5.76
C CYS A 251 3.00 7.72 -6.90
N TYR A 252 3.21 6.79 -7.83
CA TYR A 252 2.27 6.48 -8.90
C TYR A 252 1.82 5.02 -8.82
N PHE A 253 0.50 4.78 -8.84
CA PHE A 253 -0.09 3.45 -8.78
C PHE A 253 -1.03 3.21 -9.96
N ALA A 254 -0.82 2.10 -10.70
CA ALA A 254 -1.72 1.64 -11.75
C ALA A 254 -1.69 0.11 -11.78
N VAL A 255 -2.58 -0.52 -11.02
CA VAL A 255 -2.60 -1.96 -10.75
C VAL A 255 -4.00 -2.55 -10.89
N ASN A 256 -4.09 -3.87 -11.03
CA ASN A 256 -5.38 -4.56 -11.23
C ASN A 256 -6.05 -5.01 -9.92
N ASP A 257 -5.57 -4.50 -8.79
CA ASP A 257 -6.23 -4.62 -7.49
C ASP A 257 -6.11 -3.29 -6.73
N ASP A 258 -6.06 -3.29 -5.41
CA ASP A 258 -6.06 -2.06 -4.61
C ASP A 258 -4.75 -1.26 -4.76
N GLY A 259 -4.85 0.07 -4.72
CA GLY A 259 -3.69 0.97 -4.71
C GLY A 259 -2.96 0.89 -3.37
N VAL A 260 -3.53 1.46 -2.32
CA VAL A 260 -3.05 1.29 -0.94
C VAL A 260 -4.11 0.55 -0.14
N VAL A 261 -3.73 -0.52 0.51
CA VAL A 261 -4.65 -1.34 1.30
C VAL A 261 -4.07 -1.70 2.67
N LEU A 262 -4.92 -1.58 3.70
CA LEU A 262 -4.59 -1.90 5.07
C LEU A 262 -5.08 -3.32 5.39
N LYS A 263 -4.19 -4.12 5.96
CA LYS A 263 -4.39 -5.50 6.41
C LYS A 263 -4.15 -5.59 7.92
N GLY A 264 -4.33 -6.73 8.55
CA GLY A 264 -4.07 -6.83 10.00
C GLY A 264 -4.58 -8.11 10.63
N GLY A 265 -5.37 -8.91 9.88
CA GLY A 265 -5.89 -10.17 10.37
C GLY A 265 -7.18 -10.60 9.67
N LYS A 266 -7.47 -11.90 9.67
CA LYS A 266 -8.63 -12.50 9.02
C LYS A 266 -9.19 -13.64 9.87
N GLY A 267 -10.50 -13.73 9.90
CA GLY A 267 -11.25 -14.81 10.53
C GLY A 267 -11.97 -14.39 11.81
N PRO A 268 -12.87 -15.24 12.32
CA PRO A 268 -13.78 -14.89 13.40
C PRO A 268 -13.09 -14.69 14.77
N TYR A 269 -11.87 -15.16 14.91
CA TYR A 269 -11.03 -15.03 16.11
C TYR A 269 -9.75 -14.24 15.82
N ALA A 270 -9.75 -13.42 14.76
CA ALA A 270 -8.55 -12.70 14.33
C ALA A 270 -8.04 -11.69 15.36
N ASP A 271 -8.90 -11.13 16.19
CA ASP A 271 -8.58 -10.25 17.31
C ASP A 271 -7.90 -10.96 18.49
N GLN A 272 -7.89 -12.29 18.52
CA GLN A 272 -7.24 -13.11 19.54
C GLN A 272 -5.87 -13.68 19.09
N ASP A 273 -5.55 -13.59 17.81
CA ASP A 273 -4.26 -14.06 17.25
C ASP A 273 -3.17 -12.99 17.49
N PRO A 274 -2.11 -13.29 18.27
CA PRO A 274 -1.03 -12.35 18.54
C PRO A 274 -0.23 -11.94 17.30
N ASN A 275 -0.40 -12.63 16.18
CA ASN A 275 0.19 -12.25 14.90
C ASN A 275 -0.59 -11.16 14.17
N ASN A 276 -1.80 -10.89 14.59
CA ASN A 276 -2.65 -9.83 14.08
C ASN A 276 -2.50 -8.55 14.92
N GLY A 277 -2.96 -7.42 14.38
CA GLY A 277 -2.88 -6.15 15.09
C GLY A 277 -3.39 -4.96 14.28
N GLU A 278 -3.13 -3.78 14.81
CA GLU A 278 -3.56 -2.52 14.22
C GLU A 278 -2.55 -1.97 13.20
N ASN A 279 -3.08 -1.18 12.26
CA ASN A 279 -2.32 -0.21 11.51
C ASN A 279 -2.61 1.20 12.05
N THR A 280 -1.58 1.99 12.29
CA THR A 280 -1.76 3.32 12.88
C THR A 280 -0.76 4.36 12.39
N ASN A 281 -1.17 5.63 12.38
CA ASN A 281 -0.34 6.76 11.96
C ASN A 281 0.16 6.60 10.51
N ILE A 282 -0.77 6.58 9.57
CA ILE A 282 -0.49 6.39 8.14
C ILE A 282 -0.81 7.67 7.38
N ILE A 283 0.12 8.15 6.57
CA ILE A 283 -0.08 9.29 5.67
C ILE A 283 0.22 8.86 4.24
N VAL A 284 -0.77 9.08 3.35
CA VAL A 284 -0.67 8.86 1.90
C VAL A 284 -0.92 10.21 1.23
N GLU A 285 0.12 10.80 0.65
CA GLU A 285 0.01 12.16 0.12
C GLU A 285 0.73 12.38 -1.20
N ASP A 286 0.25 13.37 -1.97
CA ASP A 286 0.86 13.82 -3.22
C ASP A 286 0.99 12.70 -4.28
N CYS A 287 0.18 11.64 -4.19
CA CYS A 287 0.23 10.49 -5.08
C CYS A 287 -0.75 10.63 -6.25
N THR A 288 -0.43 9.92 -7.33
CA THR A 288 -1.31 9.81 -8.50
C THR A 288 -1.72 8.36 -8.70
N TYR A 289 -3.01 8.14 -8.84
CA TYR A 289 -3.60 6.83 -9.10
C TYR A 289 -4.11 6.77 -10.55
N GLY A 290 -3.68 5.75 -11.27
CA GLY A 290 -4.31 5.32 -12.51
C GLY A 290 -5.47 4.36 -12.20
N PHE A 291 -5.57 3.28 -12.98
CA PHE A 291 -6.57 2.25 -12.67
C PHE A 291 -6.15 1.42 -11.44
N CYS A 292 -7.06 1.26 -10.49
CA CYS A 292 -6.96 0.37 -9.34
C CYS A 292 -8.37 -0.08 -8.95
N HIS A 293 -8.53 -1.12 -8.15
CA HIS A 293 -9.83 -1.45 -7.55
C HIS A 293 -10.25 -0.37 -6.54
N SER A 294 -9.30 0.22 -5.83
CA SER A 294 -9.54 1.38 -4.97
C SER A 294 -8.26 2.20 -4.81
N ALA A 295 -8.40 3.51 -4.59
CA ALA A 295 -7.25 4.34 -4.25
C ALA A 295 -6.76 4.04 -2.83
N ILE A 296 -7.69 3.96 -1.86
CA ILE A 296 -7.41 3.52 -0.50
C ILE A 296 -8.49 2.56 -0.01
N THR A 297 -8.06 1.43 0.55
CA THR A 297 -8.91 0.34 1.03
C THR A 297 -8.57 -0.03 2.46
N PHE A 298 -9.61 -0.28 3.25
CA PHE A 298 -9.53 -0.84 4.59
C PHE A 298 -10.06 -2.28 4.55
N GLY A 299 -9.17 -3.24 4.84
CA GLY A 299 -9.49 -4.68 4.74
C GLY A 299 -9.30 -5.27 3.31
N SER A 300 -9.97 -6.39 3.02
CA SER A 300 -10.89 -7.14 3.87
C SER A 300 -10.22 -7.85 5.06
N GLU A 301 -8.94 -8.17 4.98
CA GLU A 301 -8.17 -8.87 6.02
C GLU A 301 -7.51 -7.87 6.99
N SER A 302 -8.31 -7.02 7.64
CA SER A 302 -7.85 -6.09 8.67
C SER A 302 -8.79 -6.14 9.87
N ILE A 303 -8.23 -6.06 11.07
CA ILE A 303 -8.98 -6.04 12.33
C ILE A 303 -9.06 -4.64 12.94
N HIS A 304 -8.02 -3.81 12.77
CA HIS A 304 -8.02 -2.46 13.32
C HIS A 304 -7.13 -1.52 12.52
N ASP A 305 -7.72 -0.41 12.03
CA ASP A 305 -7.01 0.64 11.32
C ASP A 305 -7.40 1.99 11.91
N ARG A 306 -6.41 2.82 12.27
CA ARG A 306 -6.67 4.13 12.84
C ARG A 306 -5.62 5.18 12.45
N ASN A 307 -5.98 6.46 12.60
CA ASN A 307 -5.11 7.59 12.29
C ASN A 307 -4.55 7.56 10.87
N VAL A 308 -5.45 7.49 9.89
CA VAL A 308 -5.10 7.45 8.47
C VAL A 308 -5.44 8.77 7.80
N ILE A 309 -4.47 9.39 7.15
CA ILE A 309 -4.64 10.59 6.32
C ILE A 309 -4.32 10.24 4.87
N PHE A 310 -5.31 10.41 4.00
CA PHE A 310 -5.17 10.32 2.55
C PHE A 310 -5.41 11.73 1.98
N ARG A 311 -4.34 12.43 1.56
CA ARG A 311 -4.46 13.84 1.20
C ARG A 311 -3.68 14.25 -0.04
N ASN A 312 -4.14 15.32 -0.71
CA ASN A 312 -3.50 15.93 -1.87
C ASN A 312 -3.29 14.94 -3.03
N ASN A 313 -4.12 13.91 -3.13
CA ASN A 313 -3.96 12.87 -4.12
C ASN A 313 -4.80 13.14 -5.37
N ARG A 314 -4.31 12.67 -6.51
CA ARG A 314 -5.02 12.70 -7.79
C ARG A 314 -5.41 11.29 -8.21
N VAL A 315 -6.71 11.08 -8.45
CA VAL A 315 -7.27 9.78 -8.81
C VAL A 315 -7.81 9.82 -10.24
N ASN A 316 -7.26 8.98 -11.13
CA ASN A 316 -7.57 9.01 -12.55
C ASN A 316 -8.08 7.63 -13.03
N GLY A 317 -9.28 7.23 -12.58
CA GLY A 317 -9.97 6.05 -13.11
C GLY A 317 -9.87 4.79 -12.28
N THR A 318 -9.83 4.90 -10.95
CA THR A 318 -10.02 3.75 -10.05
C THR A 318 -11.49 3.29 -10.05
N GLU A 319 -11.74 2.08 -9.56
CA GLU A 319 -13.12 1.66 -9.30
C GLU A 319 -13.71 2.44 -8.11
N ARG A 320 -12.94 2.67 -7.05
CA ARG A 320 -13.37 3.37 -5.83
C ARG A 320 -12.31 4.37 -5.38
N LEU A 321 -12.74 5.48 -4.78
CA LEU A 321 -11.83 6.35 -4.06
C LEU A 321 -11.56 5.77 -2.65
N LEU A 322 -12.62 5.61 -1.85
CA LEU A 322 -12.54 5.04 -0.49
C LEU A 322 -13.38 3.77 -0.40
N TRP A 323 -12.76 2.68 0.03
CA TRP A 323 -13.42 1.41 0.23
C TRP A 323 -13.23 0.87 1.65
N LEU A 324 -14.33 0.68 2.36
CA LEU A 324 -14.36 -0.01 3.65
C LEU A 324 -14.94 -1.42 3.42
N LYS A 325 -14.07 -2.42 3.40
CA LYS A 325 -14.45 -3.83 3.17
C LYS A 325 -14.86 -4.47 4.49
N MET A 326 -16.16 -4.46 4.77
CA MET A 326 -16.72 -5.01 6.00
C MET A 326 -16.98 -6.51 5.86
N ARG A 327 -16.15 -7.35 6.49
CA ARG A 327 -16.30 -8.82 6.46
C ARG A 327 -17.23 -9.32 7.55
N PRO A 328 -18.16 -10.26 7.24
CA PRO A 328 -19.00 -10.86 8.27
C PRO A 328 -18.31 -11.93 9.11
N ASP A 329 -17.09 -12.36 8.74
CA ASP A 329 -16.33 -13.37 9.48
C ASP A 329 -15.10 -12.82 10.21
N THR A 330 -14.95 -11.50 10.32
CA THR A 330 -13.76 -10.89 10.92
C THR A 330 -14.20 -9.68 11.75
N PRO A 331 -13.84 -9.60 13.05
CA PRO A 331 -14.09 -8.40 13.84
C PRO A 331 -13.21 -7.26 13.33
N GLN A 332 -13.81 -6.12 12.92
CA GLN A 332 -13.09 -5.01 12.29
C GLN A 332 -13.43 -3.69 12.97
N ASN A 333 -12.43 -2.81 13.11
CA ASN A 333 -12.61 -1.44 13.56
C ASN A 333 -11.79 -0.48 12.68
N TYR A 334 -12.46 0.39 11.92
CA TYR A 334 -11.84 1.39 11.04
C TYR A 334 -12.20 2.77 11.55
N GLU A 335 -11.25 3.49 12.13
CA GLU A 335 -11.54 4.74 12.81
C GLU A 335 -10.49 5.83 12.61
N TYR A 336 -10.90 7.09 12.82
CA TYR A 336 -10.01 8.24 12.68
C TYR A 336 -9.35 8.30 11.30
N ILE A 337 -10.18 8.37 10.25
CA ILE A 337 -9.75 8.39 8.85
C ILE A 337 -10.09 9.76 8.25
N THR A 338 -9.14 10.37 7.58
CA THR A 338 -9.36 11.60 6.80
C THR A 338 -8.97 11.41 5.36
N VAL A 339 -9.90 11.69 4.45
CA VAL A 339 -9.68 11.79 3.00
C VAL A 339 -9.90 13.24 2.61
N GLU A 340 -8.84 13.94 2.17
CA GLU A 340 -8.93 15.38 1.94
C GLU A 340 -8.12 15.88 0.76
N ASN A 341 -8.55 17.02 0.18
CA ASN A 341 -7.87 17.67 -0.93
C ASN A 341 -7.64 16.71 -2.11
N VAL A 342 -8.66 15.93 -2.48
CA VAL A 342 -8.58 14.92 -3.54
C VAL A 342 -9.31 15.42 -4.77
N THR A 343 -8.70 15.21 -5.93
CA THR A 343 -9.28 15.51 -7.24
C THR A 343 -9.24 14.31 -8.18
N GLY A 344 -10.11 14.30 -9.18
CA GLY A 344 -10.10 13.29 -10.23
C GLY A 344 -11.41 12.54 -10.39
N HIS A 345 -11.32 11.24 -10.71
CA HIS A 345 -12.52 10.44 -10.98
C HIS A 345 -12.38 8.97 -10.63
N ALA A 346 -13.52 8.34 -10.26
CA ALA A 346 -13.66 6.90 -10.02
C ALA A 346 -15.08 6.42 -10.39
N ASN A 347 -15.34 5.10 -10.33
CA ASN A 347 -16.72 4.64 -10.43
C ASN A 347 -17.52 4.96 -9.15
N TYR A 348 -16.90 4.81 -7.97
CA TYR A 348 -17.51 5.12 -6.68
C TYR A 348 -16.63 6.08 -5.86
N LEU A 349 -17.25 7.08 -5.20
CA LEU A 349 -16.51 7.92 -4.24
C LEU A 349 -16.39 7.21 -2.89
N LEU A 350 -17.49 6.85 -2.25
CA LEU A 350 -17.52 6.06 -1.02
C LEU A 350 -18.21 4.72 -1.26
N TYR A 351 -17.55 3.63 -0.86
CA TYR A 351 -18.08 2.28 -1.00
C TYR A 351 -17.99 1.51 0.31
N VAL A 352 -19.12 1.14 0.89
CA VAL A 352 -19.23 0.36 2.12
C VAL A 352 -20.31 -0.69 1.95
N MET A 353 -19.93 -1.95 1.81
CA MET A 353 -20.84 -3.07 1.66
C MET A 353 -20.29 -4.31 2.35
N PRO A 354 -21.15 -5.28 2.74
CA PRO A 354 -20.68 -6.57 3.21
C PRO A 354 -19.75 -7.23 2.19
N TRP A 355 -18.57 -7.66 2.64
CA TRP A 355 -17.61 -8.38 1.84
C TRP A 355 -17.69 -9.86 2.16
N THR A 356 -18.39 -10.64 1.33
CA THR A 356 -18.73 -12.05 1.61
C THR A 356 -17.88 -13.06 0.84
N GLN A 357 -16.89 -12.61 0.07
CA GLN A 357 -16.04 -13.51 -0.70
C GLN A 357 -15.17 -14.38 0.25
N PHE A 358 -15.26 -15.70 0.09
CA PHE A 358 -14.51 -16.69 0.88
C PHE A 358 -14.64 -16.48 2.39
N PHE A 359 -15.85 -16.13 2.85
CA PHE A 359 -16.13 -15.96 4.27
C PHE A 359 -16.29 -17.30 4.95
N ASP A 360 -15.76 -17.42 6.18
CA ASP A 360 -15.84 -18.65 6.98
C ASP A 360 -15.87 -18.29 8.47
N LEU A 361 -16.97 -18.59 9.14
CA LEU A 361 -17.13 -18.37 10.60
C LEU A 361 -16.38 -19.42 11.44
N GLN A 362 -15.77 -20.44 10.84
CA GLN A 362 -15.01 -21.48 11.55
C GLN A 362 -15.79 -22.09 12.74
N GLY A 363 -17.12 -22.24 12.56
CA GLY A 363 -18.00 -22.77 13.60
C GLY A 363 -18.43 -21.78 14.68
N ARG A 364 -18.04 -20.51 14.60
CA ARG A 364 -18.54 -19.47 15.49
C ARG A 364 -20.05 -19.27 15.26
N PRO A 365 -20.88 -19.26 16.32
CA PRO A 365 -22.34 -19.21 16.16
C PRO A 365 -22.89 -17.85 15.78
N ASP A 366 -22.11 -16.77 15.99
CA ASP A 366 -22.48 -15.39 15.74
C ASP A 366 -21.52 -14.70 14.77
N VAL A 367 -22.02 -13.73 14.01
CA VAL A 367 -21.22 -12.82 13.20
C VAL A 367 -20.52 -11.83 14.12
N PRO A 368 -19.18 -11.69 14.07
CA PRO A 368 -18.50 -10.67 14.85
C PRO A 368 -18.91 -9.27 14.40
N MET A 369 -19.28 -8.42 15.37
CA MET A 369 -19.66 -7.04 15.07
C MET A 369 -18.44 -6.23 14.67
N SER A 370 -18.57 -5.47 13.58
CA SER A 370 -17.55 -4.56 13.07
C SER A 370 -17.98 -3.09 13.19
N TYR A 371 -17.00 -2.19 13.22
CA TYR A 371 -17.26 -0.77 13.42
C TYR A 371 -16.46 0.08 12.43
N SER A 372 -17.05 1.20 12.00
CA SER A 372 -16.28 2.30 11.41
C SER A 372 -16.79 3.63 11.93
N SER A 373 -15.86 4.50 12.36
CA SER A 373 -16.22 5.78 12.98
C SER A 373 -15.16 6.86 12.76
N HIS A 374 -15.56 8.14 12.98
CA HIS A 374 -14.67 9.29 12.87
C HIS A 374 -14.00 9.37 11.50
N VAL A 375 -14.79 9.19 10.43
CA VAL A 375 -14.33 9.26 9.04
C VAL A 375 -14.68 10.63 8.46
N THR A 376 -13.69 11.36 7.98
CA THR A 376 -13.86 12.68 7.38
C THR A 376 -13.49 12.67 5.92
N LEU A 377 -14.42 13.09 5.05
CA LEU A 377 -14.17 13.40 3.66
C LEU A 377 -14.33 14.92 3.48
N ARG A 378 -13.25 15.63 3.10
CA ARG A 378 -13.31 17.08 2.98
C ARG A 378 -12.49 17.64 1.81
N ASN A 379 -12.95 18.78 1.28
CA ASN A 379 -12.26 19.48 0.18
C ASN A 379 -12.03 18.57 -1.04
N ILE A 380 -13.08 17.91 -1.52
CA ILE A 380 -13.00 16.95 -2.64
C ILE A 380 -13.75 17.52 -3.84
N ASP A 381 -13.09 17.64 -5.00
CA ASP A 381 -13.67 17.96 -6.31
C ASP A 381 -13.53 16.73 -7.22
N PHE A 382 -14.65 16.02 -7.49
CA PHE A 382 -14.58 14.66 -7.98
C PHE A 382 -15.70 14.29 -8.95
N ASP A 383 -15.33 13.52 -9.98
CA ASP A 383 -16.28 12.90 -10.89
C ASP A 383 -16.48 11.42 -10.55
N CYS A 384 -17.71 10.93 -10.57
CA CYS A 384 -17.95 9.51 -10.31
C CYS A 384 -19.18 8.98 -11.08
N ALA A 385 -19.33 7.66 -11.11
CA ALA A 385 -20.60 7.07 -11.53
C ALA A 385 -21.62 7.14 -10.38
N THR A 386 -21.20 6.77 -9.18
CA THR A 386 -22.02 6.76 -7.96
C THR A 386 -21.28 7.44 -6.82
N PHE A 387 -21.91 8.43 -6.21
CA PHE A 387 -21.34 9.16 -5.08
C PHE A 387 -21.25 8.32 -3.83
N PHE A 388 -22.36 7.68 -3.44
CA PHE A 388 -22.52 7.06 -2.12
C PHE A 388 -23.09 5.65 -2.27
N GLN A 389 -22.23 4.64 -2.18
CA GLN A 389 -22.62 3.24 -2.21
C GLN A 389 -22.43 2.66 -0.81
N VAL A 390 -23.39 2.91 0.07
CA VAL A 390 -23.39 2.42 1.45
C VAL A 390 -24.60 1.52 1.64
N GLN A 391 -24.36 0.30 2.12
CA GLN A 391 -25.40 -0.64 2.51
C GLN A 391 -25.48 -0.72 4.04
N LYS A 392 -26.68 -0.73 4.57
CA LYS A 392 -26.92 -0.97 5.99
C LYS A 392 -26.88 -2.46 6.29
N ALA A 393 -26.13 -2.86 7.32
CA ALA A 393 -26.04 -4.23 7.79
C ALA A 393 -25.90 -4.24 9.33
N PRO A 394 -27.01 -3.93 10.08
CA PRO A 394 -26.94 -3.66 11.51
C PRO A 394 -26.55 -4.87 12.35
N ASP A 395 -26.72 -6.08 11.82
CA ASP A 395 -26.31 -7.33 12.49
C ASP A 395 -24.84 -7.69 12.20
N GLN A 396 -24.15 -6.89 11.41
CA GLN A 396 -22.77 -7.14 11.00
C GLN A 396 -21.85 -5.96 11.31
N TYR A 397 -22.27 -4.73 11.01
CA TYR A 397 -21.46 -3.55 11.28
C TYR A 397 -22.27 -2.31 11.62
N SER A 398 -21.62 -1.38 12.30
CA SER A 398 -22.14 -0.05 12.63
C SER A 398 -21.23 1.03 12.05
N LEU A 399 -21.85 2.00 11.37
CA LEU A 399 -21.18 3.18 10.82
C LEU A 399 -21.66 4.41 11.59
N LYS A 400 -20.76 5.24 12.11
CA LYS A 400 -21.11 6.43 12.88
C LYS A 400 -20.08 7.55 12.80
N ASP A 401 -20.49 8.77 13.08
CA ASP A 401 -19.61 9.93 13.22
C ASP A 401 -18.81 10.24 11.95
N PHE A 402 -19.44 10.12 10.77
CA PHE A 402 -18.82 10.52 9.50
C PHE A 402 -19.07 12.00 9.23
N THR A 403 -18.05 12.70 8.72
CA THR A 403 -18.13 14.09 8.31
C THR A 403 -17.86 14.24 6.81
N PHE A 404 -18.82 14.87 6.12
CA PHE A 404 -18.71 15.25 4.71
C PHE A 404 -18.68 16.79 4.65
N GLU A 405 -17.57 17.38 4.21
CA GLU A 405 -17.40 18.82 4.25
C GLU A 405 -16.75 19.35 2.97
N ASN A 406 -17.37 20.38 2.39
CA ASN A 406 -16.86 21.04 1.18
C ASN A 406 -16.59 20.05 0.03
N LEU A 407 -17.61 19.28 -0.34
CA LEU A 407 -17.56 18.35 -1.44
C LEU A 407 -18.26 18.94 -2.68
N LYS A 408 -17.61 18.84 -3.83
CA LYS A 408 -18.16 19.12 -5.13
C LYS A 408 -18.05 17.87 -5.99
N VAL A 409 -19.17 17.17 -6.17
CA VAL A 409 -19.20 15.87 -6.83
C VAL A 409 -20.14 15.91 -8.04
N ARG A 410 -19.69 15.37 -9.15
CA ARG A 410 -20.48 15.19 -10.37
C ARG A 410 -20.66 13.68 -10.60
N ALA A 411 -21.91 13.21 -10.48
CA ALA A 411 -22.24 11.80 -10.56
C ALA A 411 -23.04 11.50 -11.85
N THR A 412 -22.61 10.50 -12.63
CA THR A 412 -23.27 10.15 -13.91
C THR A 412 -24.38 9.13 -13.77
N LYS A 413 -24.39 8.30 -12.72
CA LYS A 413 -25.42 7.27 -12.49
C LYS A 413 -26.26 7.59 -11.26
N ASN A 414 -25.64 7.73 -10.09
CA ASN A 414 -26.36 7.98 -8.84
C ASN A 414 -25.70 9.09 -8.03
N ALA A 415 -26.41 10.21 -7.90
CA ALA A 415 -26.05 11.37 -7.07
C ALA A 415 -26.68 11.31 -5.68
N ASP A 416 -27.63 10.42 -5.45
CA ASP A 416 -28.39 10.33 -4.19
C ASP A 416 -27.55 9.76 -3.07
N TYR A 417 -27.86 10.17 -1.86
CA TYR A 417 -27.31 9.62 -0.63
C TYR A 417 -28.35 9.66 0.50
N ASP A 418 -28.30 8.66 1.34
CA ASP A 418 -29.12 8.60 2.56
C ASP A 418 -28.23 8.82 3.79
N ALA A 419 -28.33 10.00 4.38
CA ALA A 419 -27.58 10.35 5.59
C ALA A 419 -27.94 9.44 6.77
N GLY A 420 -29.13 8.83 6.79
CA GLY A 420 -29.60 7.92 7.84
C GLY A 420 -28.89 6.56 7.85
N LEU A 421 -28.08 6.23 6.85
CA LEU A 421 -27.28 5.01 6.84
C LEU A 421 -26.04 5.08 7.75
N ILE A 422 -25.66 6.29 8.17
CA ILE A 422 -24.50 6.53 9.04
C ILE A 422 -24.98 7.35 10.24
N ALA A 423 -24.91 6.78 11.44
CA ALA A 423 -25.33 7.46 12.64
C ALA A 423 -24.45 8.69 12.93
N ASN A 424 -25.06 9.79 13.38
CA ASN A 424 -24.40 11.07 13.71
C ASN A 424 -23.57 11.64 12.54
N SER A 425 -23.98 11.40 11.28
CA SER A 425 -23.25 11.96 10.13
C SER A 425 -23.45 13.47 10.03
N VAL A 426 -22.38 14.19 9.66
CA VAL A 426 -22.35 15.65 9.51
C VAL A 426 -22.13 16.00 8.03
N TRP A 427 -23.02 16.83 7.47
CA TRP A 427 -23.00 17.23 6.07
C TRP A 427 -22.94 18.75 5.96
N LYS A 428 -21.77 19.29 5.51
CA LYS A 428 -21.53 20.73 5.39
C LYS A 428 -21.02 21.08 3.99
N LYS A 429 -21.73 21.96 3.28
CA LYS A 429 -21.34 22.40 1.93
C LYS A 429 -21.09 21.22 0.96
N VAL A 430 -21.98 20.25 0.99
CA VAL A 430 -21.93 19.09 0.09
C VAL A 430 -22.83 19.37 -1.11
N ASN A 431 -22.22 19.50 -2.27
CA ASN A 431 -22.90 19.65 -3.55
C ASN A 431 -22.65 18.40 -4.39
N VAL A 432 -23.72 17.64 -4.67
CA VAL A 432 -23.68 16.46 -5.54
C VAL A 432 -24.64 16.69 -6.70
N GLU A 433 -24.10 16.81 -7.90
CA GLU A 433 -24.86 17.06 -9.11
C GLU A 433 -24.93 15.77 -9.94
N LYS A 434 -26.13 15.44 -10.43
CA LYS A 434 -26.28 14.43 -11.48
C LYS A 434 -25.99 15.09 -12.82
N VAL A 435 -25.03 14.54 -13.53
CA VAL A 435 -24.61 15.02 -14.85
C VAL A 435 -24.87 13.95 -15.91
N GLU A 436 -25.24 14.37 -17.11
CA GLU A 436 -25.28 13.47 -18.26
C GLU A 436 -23.87 13.17 -18.75
N LYS A 437 -23.66 11.95 -19.28
CA LYS A 437 -22.37 11.53 -19.84
C LYS A 437 -22.13 12.16 -21.20
#